data_23763ca45929dd8792c4aa2944b4e78a
#
_entry.id   23763ca45929dd8792c4aa2944b4e78a
#
_cell.length_a   1.000
_cell.length_b   1.000
_cell.length_c   1.000
_cell.angle_alpha   90.00
_cell.angle_beta   90.00
_cell.angle_gamma   90.00
#
_symmetry.space_group_name_H-M   'P 1'
#
loop_
_entity.id
_entity.type
_entity.pdbx_description
1 polymer ?
#
loop_
_entity_poly.entity_id
_entity_poly.type
_entity_poly.pdbx_seq_one_letter_code
_entity_poly.pdbx_strand_id
1 'polypeptide(L)'
;MADNYQLITKGFELLTEILAPYVCQQLETHFRTDWWRRGVLEVLSDNQRRNLPDLGDWGVLVDSLDSLRCLILIDLHWNDVFRVELSREHRNWVKELITTRNKWAHKGSGAVSDEDAWRALDTMARLLEKIDAESTEAIRALARQIRYGTLGPSTSITNGKKSSDVPIEQRSTDVLPLSPRV
;
A
#
# COMPACT_ATOMS: atom_id res chain seq x y z
N MET A 1 -15.22 1.18 12.55
CA MET A 1 -13.86 0.77 12.12
C MET A 1 -14.00 0.15 10.75
N ALA A 2 -13.16 0.53 9.79
CA ALA A 2 -13.12 -0.19 8.52
C ALA A 2 -12.59 -1.60 8.81
N ASP A 3 -13.24 -2.61 8.26
CA ASP A 3 -12.80 -4.00 8.38
C ASP A 3 -11.49 -4.17 7.59
N ASN A 4 -10.49 -4.80 8.19
CA ASN A 4 -9.20 -5.07 7.56
C ASN A 4 -9.36 -5.80 6.22
N TYR A 5 -10.38 -6.65 6.11
CA TYR A 5 -10.72 -7.30 4.85
C TYR A 5 -11.08 -6.29 3.75
N GLN A 6 -11.87 -5.26 4.08
CA GLN A 6 -12.25 -4.20 3.14
C GLN A 6 -11.04 -3.34 2.73
N LEU A 7 -10.14 -3.03 3.68
CA LEU A 7 -8.93 -2.26 3.39
C LEU A 7 -7.99 -3.02 2.45
N ILE A 8 -7.81 -4.34 2.66
CA ILE A 8 -7.01 -5.18 1.75
C ILE A 8 -7.69 -5.28 0.37
N THR A 9 -9.03 -5.44 0.33
CA THR A 9 -9.79 -5.46 -0.92
C THR A 9 -9.53 -4.20 -1.72
N LYS A 10 -9.66 -3.04 -1.08
CA LYS A 10 -9.36 -1.76 -1.71
C LYS A 10 -7.90 -1.63 -2.15
N GLY A 11 -6.97 -2.17 -1.36
CA GLY A 11 -5.56 -2.25 -1.75
C GLY A 11 -5.34 -3.05 -3.03
N PHE A 12 -5.99 -4.22 -3.18
CA PHE A 12 -5.90 -5.02 -4.41
C PHE A 12 -6.59 -4.37 -5.62
N GLU A 13 -7.67 -3.62 -5.42
CA GLU A 13 -8.29 -2.82 -6.48
C GLU A 13 -7.31 -1.77 -7.01
N LEU A 14 -6.74 -0.95 -6.12
CA LEU A 14 -5.74 0.06 -6.48
C LEU A 14 -4.48 -0.57 -7.11
N LEU A 15 -4.04 -1.72 -6.59
CA LEU A 15 -2.93 -2.46 -7.17
C LEU A 15 -3.24 -2.88 -8.61
N THR A 16 -4.47 -3.34 -8.89
CA THR A 16 -4.89 -3.73 -10.24
C THR A 16 -4.92 -2.55 -11.20
N GLU A 17 -5.49 -1.42 -10.77
CA GLU A 17 -5.57 -0.19 -11.57
C GLU A 17 -4.19 0.28 -12.08
N ILE A 18 -3.14 0.04 -11.30
CA ILE A 18 -1.77 0.43 -11.66
C ILE A 18 -1.02 -0.70 -12.38
N LEU A 19 -1.13 -1.94 -11.89
CA LEU A 19 -0.37 -3.05 -12.47
C LEU A 19 -0.88 -3.50 -13.83
N ALA A 20 -2.19 -3.48 -14.09
CA ALA A 20 -2.72 -4.00 -15.34
C ALA A 20 -2.19 -3.22 -16.56
N PRO A 21 -2.27 -1.88 -16.62
CA PRO A 21 -1.70 -1.14 -17.74
C PRO A 21 -0.17 -1.27 -17.80
N TYR A 22 0.53 -1.25 -16.65
CA TYR A 22 1.98 -1.42 -16.61
C TYR A 22 2.42 -2.77 -17.20
N VAL A 23 1.83 -3.89 -16.73
CA VAL A 23 2.15 -5.24 -17.21
C VAL A 23 1.88 -5.37 -18.69
N CYS A 24 0.70 -4.92 -19.15
CA CYS A 24 0.34 -4.97 -20.57
C CYS A 24 1.33 -4.17 -21.42
N GLN A 25 1.73 -2.98 -21.00
CA GLN A 25 2.68 -2.15 -21.73
C GLN A 25 4.07 -2.81 -21.83
N GLN A 26 4.55 -3.43 -20.74
CA GLN A 26 5.82 -4.15 -20.74
C GLN A 26 5.78 -5.37 -21.67
N LEU A 27 4.68 -6.14 -21.63
CA LEU A 27 4.48 -7.30 -22.50
C LEU A 27 4.36 -6.89 -23.97
N GLU A 28 3.61 -5.83 -24.27
CA GLU A 28 3.51 -5.29 -25.64
C GLU A 28 4.86 -4.81 -26.16
N THR A 29 5.63 -4.11 -25.34
CA THR A 29 6.98 -3.65 -25.68
C THR A 29 7.90 -4.82 -26.05
N HIS A 30 7.78 -5.96 -25.33
CA HIS A 30 8.62 -7.13 -25.55
C HIS A 30 8.12 -8.03 -26.70
N PHE A 31 6.83 -8.38 -26.72
CA PHE A 31 6.25 -9.34 -27.65
C PHE A 31 5.63 -8.71 -28.90
N ARG A 32 5.51 -7.38 -28.97
CA ARG A 32 4.95 -6.61 -30.08
C ARG A 32 3.49 -7.01 -30.37
N THR A 33 3.15 -7.25 -31.63
CA THR A 33 1.78 -7.55 -32.08
C THR A 33 1.18 -8.82 -31.46
N ASP A 34 2.02 -9.75 -31.01
CA ASP A 34 1.59 -11.04 -30.42
C ASP A 34 1.54 -11.01 -28.87
N TRP A 35 1.65 -9.82 -28.26
CA TRP A 35 1.84 -9.67 -26.82
C TRP A 35 0.76 -10.34 -25.98
N TRP A 36 -0.52 -10.21 -26.40
CA TRP A 36 -1.63 -10.81 -25.65
C TRP A 36 -1.59 -12.33 -25.71
N ARG A 37 -1.45 -12.89 -26.90
CA ARG A 37 -1.39 -14.34 -27.08
C ARG A 37 -0.16 -14.94 -26.40
N ARG A 38 1.04 -14.46 -26.72
CA ARG A 38 2.30 -15.03 -26.23
C ARG A 38 2.64 -14.60 -24.81
N GLY A 39 2.33 -13.34 -24.46
CA GLY A 39 2.65 -12.78 -23.16
C GLY A 39 1.61 -13.10 -22.09
N VAL A 40 0.36 -13.42 -22.45
CA VAL A 40 -0.70 -13.67 -21.48
C VAL A 40 -1.33 -15.06 -21.67
N LEU A 41 -1.96 -15.33 -22.82
CA LEU A 41 -2.78 -16.54 -22.97
C LEU A 41 -1.97 -17.84 -22.97
N GLU A 42 -0.81 -17.87 -23.60
CA GLU A 42 0.00 -19.09 -23.72
C GLU A 42 0.77 -19.44 -22.43
N VAL A 43 1.00 -18.48 -21.53
CA VAL A 43 1.79 -18.68 -20.31
C VAL A 43 0.92 -18.97 -19.07
N LEU A 44 -0.33 -18.55 -19.09
CA LEU A 44 -1.28 -18.80 -18.01
C LEU A 44 -1.88 -20.21 -18.14
N SER A 45 -2.08 -20.88 -17.00
CA SER A 45 -2.81 -22.16 -16.95
C SER A 45 -4.27 -21.98 -17.35
N ASP A 46 -4.98 -23.07 -17.70
CA ASP A 46 -6.39 -23.04 -18.10
C ASP A 46 -7.29 -22.39 -17.08
N ASN A 47 -7.02 -22.60 -15.79
CA ASN A 47 -7.77 -21.95 -14.71
C ASN A 47 -7.51 -20.45 -14.62
N GLN A 48 -6.25 -20.03 -14.83
CA GLN A 48 -5.87 -18.62 -14.76
C GLN A 48 -6.37 -17.80 -15.96
N ARG A 49 -6.43 -18.40 -17.15
CA ARG A 49 -6.95 -17.74 -18.35
C ARG A 49 -8.48 -17.81 -18.51
N ARG A 50 -9.18 -18.51 -17.61
CA ARG A 50 -10.64 -18.57 -17.65
C ARG A 50 -11.25 -17.17 -17.62
N ASN A 51 -12.16 -16.90 -18.53
CA ASN A 51 -12.83 -15.60 -18.74
C ASN A 51 -11.94 -14.47 -19.27
N LEU A 52 -10.71 -14.77 -19.70
CA LEU A 52 -9.96 -13.78 -20.49
C LEU A 52 -10.43 -13.79 -21.93
N PRO A 53 -10.52 -12.62 -22.58
CA PRO A 53 -10.86 -12.54 -24.02
C PRO A 53 -9.71 -13.10 -24.87
N ASP A 54 -10.05 -13.76 -25.98
CA ASP A 54 -9.04 -14.21 -26.95
C ASP A 54 -8.44 -13.02 -27.71
N LEU A 55 -9.26 -11.99 -27.99
CA LEU A 55 -8.93 -10.77 -28.72
C LEU A 55 -9.69 -9.59 -28.13
N GLY A 56 -9.20 -8.40 -28.34
CA GLY A 56 -9.87 -7.16 -27.93
C GLY A 56 -9.00 -5.94 -28.17
N ASP A 57 -9.61 -4.77 -28.03
CA ASP A 57 -8.86 -3.52 -27.98
C ASP A 57 -8.05 -3.46 -26.68
N TRP A 58 -7.05 -2.57 -26.63
CA TRP A 58 -6.17 -2.38 -25.48
C TRP A 58 -6.93 -2.27 -24.15
N GLY A 59 -7.94 -1.39 -24.07
CA GLY A 59 -8.74 -1.18 -22.86
C GLY A 59 -9.41 -2.46 -22.37
N VAL A 60 -10.07 -3.19 -23.26
CA VAL A 60 -10.74 -4.46 -22.95
C VAL A 60 -9.76 -5.50 -22.42
N LEU A 61 -8.58 -5.59 -23.00
CA LEU A 61 -7.54 -6.54 -22.58
C LEU A 61 -6.98 -6.16 -21.20
N VAL A 62 -6.67 -4.89 -20.97
CA VAL A 62 -6.17 -4.38 -19.68
C VAL A 62 -7.22 -4.61 -18.60
N ASP A 63 -8.48 -4.25 -18.83
CA ASP A 63 -9.57 -4.36 -17.86
C ASP A 63 -9.93 -5.82 -17.51
N SER A 64 -9.53 -6.77 -18.36
CA SER A 64 -9.74 -8.20 -18.11
C SER A 64 -8.77 -8.81 -17.09
N LEU A 65 -7.67 -8.12 -16.77
CA LEU A 65 -6.66 -8.58 -15.82
C LEU A 65 -7.02 -8.15 -14.40
N ASP A 66 -6.97 -9.09 -13.47
CA ASP A 66 -7.02 -8.83 -12.03
C ASP A 66 -5.61 -8.78 -11.41
N SER A 67 -5.53 -8.36 -10.14
CA SER A 67 -4.26 -8.27 -9.42
C SER A 67 -3.48 -9.58 -9.40
N LEU A 68 -4.15 -10.72 -9.26
CA LEU A 68 -3.49 -12.03 -9.22
C LEU A 68 -2.83 -12.36 -10.55
N ARG A 69 -3.56 -12.15 -11.66
CA ARG A 69 -3.01 -12.38 -13.01
C ARG A 69 -1.84 -11.45 -13.31
N CYS A 70 -1.95 -10.17 -12.95
CA CYS A 70 -0.84 -9.23 -13.09
C CYS A 70 0.41 -9.68 -12.34
N LEU A 71 0.27 -10.09 -11.09
CA LEU A 71 1.40 -10.58 -10.27
C LEU A 71 2.01 -11.88 -10.85
N ILE A 72 1.17 -12.81 -11.29
CA ILE A 72 1.63 -14.06 -11.92
C ILE A 72 2.38 -13.77 -13.22
N LEU A 73 1.89 -12.87 -14.06
CA LEU A 73 2.56 -12.50 -15.31
C LEU A 73 3.91 -11.84 -15.05
N ILE A 74 4.04 -11.01 -14.01
CA ILE A 74 5.34 -10.45 -13.61
C ILE A 74 6.32 -11.57 -13.19
N ASP A 75 5.88 -12.56 -12.40
CA ASP A 75 6.77 -13.66 -11.97
C ASP A 75 7.15 -14.59 -13.13
N LEU A 76 6.20 -14.93 -14.02
CA LEU A 76 6.44 -15.79 -15.20
C LEU A 76 7.42 -15.14 -16.19
N HIS A 77 7.24 -13.86 -16.49
CA HIS A 77 8.10 -13.11 -17.41
C HIS A 77 9.26 -12.38 -16.72
N TRP A 78 9.58 -12.77 -15.47
CA TRP A 78 10.60 -12.07 -14.71
C TRP A 78 11.93 -11.94 -15.46
N ASN A 79 12.43 -13.03 -15.98
CA ASN A 79 13.77 -13.07 -16.59
C ASN A 79 13.85 -12.33 -17.94
N ASP A 80 12.75 -12.33 -18.67
CA ASP A 80 12.76 -11.85 -20.07
C ASP A 80 12.28 -10.39 -20.15
N VAL A 81 11.40 -9.98 -19.24
CA VAL A 81 10.74 -8.67 -19.29
C VAL A 81 11.07 -7.82 -18.06
N PHE A 82 10.67 -8.26 -16.87
CA PHE A 82 10.57 -7.35 -15.73
C PHE A 82 11.86 -7.09 -14.96
N ARG A 83 12.84 -7.99 -14.99
CA ARG A 83 14.12 -7.84 -14.27
C ARG A 83 14.97 -6.64 -14.75
N VAL A 84 14.65 -6.07 -15.89
CA VAL A 84 15.37 -4.91 -16.44
C VAL A 84 15.02 -3.66 -15.65
N GLU A 85 13.77 -3.51 -15.25
CA GLU A 85 13.27 -2.35 -14.52
C GLU A 85 13.10 -2.60 -13.02
N LEU A 86 12.74 -3.84 -12.65
CA LEU A 86 12.44 -4.22 -11.27
C LEU A 86 13.62 -4.98 -10.64
N SER A 87 13.93 -4.68 -9.38
CA SER A 87 14.99 -5.39 -8.63
C SER A 87 14.52 -6.75 -8.13
N ARG A 88 15.47 -7.59 -7.67
CA ARG A 88 15.17 -8.89 -7.07
C ARG A 88 14.19 -8.79 -5.88
N GLU A 89 14.24 -7.69 -5.14
CA GLU A 89 13.32 -7.45 -4.01
C GLU A 89 11.88 -7.30 -4.50
N HIS A 90 11.64 -6.63 -5.62
CA HIS A 90 10.32 -6.55 -6.24
C HIS A 90 9.76 -7.94 -6.56
N ARG A 91 10.61 -8.86 -7.06
CA ARG A 91 10.17 -10.25 -7.29
C ARG A 91 9.75 -10.94 -6.00
N ASN A 92 10.43 -10.70 -4.89
CA ASN A 92 10.05 -11.27 -3.59
C ASN A 92 8.69 -10.71 -3.15
N TRP A 93 8.45 -9.40 -3.30
CA TRP A 93 7.15 -8.79 -3.01
C TRP A 93 6.03 -9.32 -3.90
N VAL A 94 6.30 -9.53 -5.19
CA VAL A 94 5.35 -10.17 -6.11
C VAL A 94 4.93 -11.56 -5.60
N LYS A 95 5.88 -12.40 -5.21
CA LYS A 95 5.60 -13.75 -4.67
C LYS A 95 4.85 -13.72 -3.34
N GLU A 96 5.20 -12.77 -2.46
CA GLU A 96 4.49 -12.55 -1.21
C GLU A 96 3.04 -12.14 -1.48
N LEU A 97 2.81 -11.22 -2.42
CA LEU A 97 1.47 -10.75 -2.78
C LEU A 97 0.62 -11.82 -3.47
N ILE A 98 1.19 -12.69 -4.31
CA ILE A 98 0.50 -13.87 -4.85
C ILE A 98 0.01 -14.75 -3.71
N THR A 99 0.86 -15.03 -2.73
CA THR A 99 0.51 -15.85 -1.57
C THR A 99 -0.59 -15.18 -0.73
N THR A 100 -0.46 -13.88 -0.48
CA THR A 100 -1.43 -13.08 0.27
C THR A 100 -2.78 -13.05 -0.44
N ARG A 101 -2.80 -12.81 -1.76
CA ARG A 101 -4.02 -12.77 -2.58
C ARG A 101 -4.76 -14.11 -2.56
N ASN A 102 -4.04 -15.21 -2.66
CA ASN A 102 -4.62 -16.55 -2.59
C ASN A 102 -5.20 -16.82 -1.20
N LYS A 103 -4.48 -16.52 -0.12
CA LYS A 103 -5.01 -16.67 1.26
C LYS A 103 -6.25 -15.82 1.49
N TRP A 104 -6.24 -14.57 1.01
CA TRP A 104 -7.36 -13.63 1.13
C TRP A 104 -8.60 -14.15 0.39
N ALA A 105 -8.46 -14.67 -0.83
CA ALA A 105 -9.57 -15.21 -1.62
C ALA A 105 -10.25 -16.44 -0.97
N HIS A 106 -9.52 -17.23 -0.19
CA HIS A 106 -10.04 -18.43 0.47
C HIS A 106 -10.55 -18.20 1.89
N LYS A 107 -10.15 -17.11 2.56
CA LYS A 107 -10.53 -16.84 3.96
C LYS A 107 -11.98 -16.35 4.14
N GLY A 108 -12.63 -15.88 3.07
CA GLY A 108 -13.92 -15.19 3.21
C GLY A 108 -13.79 -13.98 4.15
N SER A 109 -14.89 -13.54 4.76
CA SER A 109 -14.89 -12.42 5.73
C SER A 109 -14.31 -12.77 7.10
N GLY A 110 -13.44 -13.79 7.21
CA GLY A 110 -12.76 -14.14 8.46
C GLY A 110 -11.84 -13.03 8.92
N ALA A 111 -11.71 -12.83 10.23
CA ALA A 111 -10.90 -11.78 10.81
C ALA A 111 -9.44 -11.85 10.33
N VAL A 112 -9.00 -10.79 9.66
CA VAL A 112 -7.60 -10.56 9.29
C VAL A 112 -6.96 -9.72 10.38
N SER A 113 -5.79 -10.15 10.88
CA SER A 113 -5.07 -9.38 11.89
C SER A 113 -4.61 -8.03 11.35
N ASP A 114 -4.49 -7.01 12.21
CA ASP A 114 -3.98 -5.70 11.83
C ASP A 114 -2.55 -5.80 11.25
N GLU A 115 -1.74 -6.70 11.80
CA GLU A 115 -0.38 -6.92 11.33
C GLU A 115 -0.34 -7.50 9.91
N ASP A 116 -1.14 -8.54 9.62
CA ASP A 116 -1.23 -9.14 8.29
C ASP A 116 -1.77 -8.15 7.25
N ALA A 117 -2.79 -7.39 7.64
CA ALA A 117 -3.40 -6.39 6.78
C ALA A 117 -2.43 -5.24 6.47
N TRP A 118 -1.77 -4.71 7.51
CA TRP A 118 -0.75 -3.69 7.33
C TRP A 118 0.40 -4.17 6.45
N ARG A 119 0.90 -5.37 6.70
CA ARG A 119 1.99 -5.97 5.92
C ARG A 119 1.62 -6.13 4.44
N ALA A 120 0.40 -6.60 4.16
CA ALA A 120 -0.07 -6.73 2.79
C ALA A 120 -0.06 -5.38 2.05
N LEU A 121 -0.61 -4.32 2.67
CA LEU A 121 -0.66 -2.98 2.09
C LEU A 121 0.73 -2.34 1.97
N ASP A 122 1.61 -2.53 2.94
CA ASP A 122 3.00 -2.06 2.89
C ASP A 122 3.77 -2.73 1.73
N THR A 123 3.60 -4.04 1.54
CA THR A 123 4.21 -4.78 0.43
C THR A 123 3.68 -4.31 -0.94
N MET A 124 2.35 -4.03 -1.06
CA MET A 124 1.77 -3.43 -2.27
C MET A 124 2.38 -2.06 -2.55
N ALA A 125 2.48 -1.20 -1.54
CA ALA A 125 3.05 0.13 -1.69
C ALA A 125 4.52 0.09 -2.14
N ARG A 126 5.32 -0.78 -1.56
CA ARG A 126 6.74 -0.98 -1.96
C ARG A 126 6.87 -1.46 -3.39
N LEU A 127 6.03 -2.41 -3.81
CA LEU A 127 6.03 -2.89 -5.20
C LEU A 127 5.74 -1.75 -6.18
N LEU A 128 4.75 -0.91 -5.86
CA LEU A 128 4.30 0.15 -6.74
C LEU A 128 5.19 1.40 -6.75
N GLU A 129 5.99 1.63 -5.71
CA GLU A 129 6.81 2.83 -5.58
C GLU A 129 7.72 3.08 -6.78
N LYS A 130 8.21 2.01 -7.41
CA LYS A 130 9.05 2.08 -8.61
C LYS A 130 8.21 2.25 -9.89
N ILE A 131 6.97 1.81 -9.90
CA ILE A 131 6.09 1.78 -11.07
C ILE A 131 5.31 3.09 -11.19
N ASP A 132 4.69 3.52 -10.09
CA ASP A 132 3.90 4.75 -9.97
C ASP A 132 3.94 5.26 -8.53
N ALA A 133 4.90 6.14 -8.24
CA ALA A 133 5.10 6.69 -6.91
C ALA A 133 3.92 7.55 -6.43
N GLU A 134 3.24 8.26 -7.34
CA GLU A 134 2.12 9.14 -7.01
C GLU A 134 0.91 8.33 -6.52
N SER A 135 0.52 7.33 -7.29
CA SER A 135 -0.62 6.46 -6.95
C SER A 135 -0.36 5.57 -5.72
N THR A 136 0.92 5.32 -5.38
CA THR A 136 1.33 4.54 -4.20
C THR A 136 0.84 5.18 -2.89
N GLU A 137 0.69 6.50 -2.84
CA GLU A 137 0.26 7.20 -1.61
C GLU A 137 -1.16 6.80 -1.16
N ALA A 138 -2.05 6.46 -2.08
CA ALA A 138 -3.38 5.96 -1.76
C ALA A 138 -3.31 4.64 -0.96
N ILE A 139 -2.44 3.71 -1.35
CA ILE A 139 -2.25 2.44 -0.62
C ILE A 139 -1.56 2.68 0.73
N ARG A 140 -0.58 3.60 0.81
CA ARG A 140 0.03 3.98 2.09
C ARG A 140 -0.98 4.58 3.06
N ALA A 141 -1.96 5.34 2.55
CA ALA A 141 -3.04 5.88 3.38
C ALA A 141 -3.89 4.75 4.01
N LEU A 142 -4.21 3.68 3.26
CA LEU A 142 -4.89 2.50 3.79
C LEU A 142 -4.06 1.81 4.89
N ALA A 143 -2.75 1.65 4.69
CA ALA A 143 -1.86 1.06 5.68
C ALA A 143 -1.80 1.90 6.97
N ARG A 144 -1.79 3.24 6.87
CA ARG A 144 -1.86 4.14 8.02
C ARG A 144 -3.17 4.01 8.80
N GLN A 145 -4.30 3.79 8.13
CA GLN A 145 -5.59 3.59 8.81
C GLN A 145 -5.57 2.38 9.74
N ILE A 146 -4.85 1.32 9.40
CA ILE A 146 -4.71 0.14 10.25
C ILE A 146 -3.89 0.47 11.50
N ARG A 147 -2.75 1.17 11.35
CA ARG A 147 -1.82 1.44 12.47
C ARG A 147 -2.30 2.53 13.43
N TYR A 148 -2.97 3.54 12.91
CA TYR A 148 -3.28 4.76 13.68
C TYR A 148 -4.78 5.01 13.83
N GLY A 149 -5.62 4.12 13.31
CA GLY A 149 -7.05 4.34 13.18
C GLY A 149 -7.36 5.41 12.13
N THR A 150 -8.64 5.69 11.92
CA THR A 150 -9.04 6.80 11.06
C THR A 150 -8.70 8.10 11.80
N LEU A 151 -7.58 8.73 11.47
CA LEU A 151 -7.29 10.09 11.92
C LEU A 151 -8.39 10.99 11.37
N GLY A 152 -9.31 11.42 12.23
CA GLY A 152 -10.18 12.54 11.94
C GLY A 152 -9.33 13.75 11.52
N PRO A 153 -9.93 14.78 10.86
CA PRO A 153 -9.18 15.92 10.36
C PRO A 153 -8.33 16.50 11.50
N SER A 154 -7.04 16.66 11.23
CA SER A 154 -6.05 17.19 12.18
C SER A 154 -6.56 18.51 12.74
N THR A 155 -7.08 18.48 13.96
CA THR A 155 -7.34 19.71 14.73
C THR A 155 -5.96 20.26 15.04
N SER A 156 -5.58 21.30 14.33
CA SER A 156 -4.41 22.11 14.61
C SER A 156 -4.47 22.51 16.08
N ILE A 157 -3.57 21.97 16.88
CA ILE A 157 -3.36 22.43 18.26
C ILE A 157 -2.67 23.80 18.12
N THR A 158 -3.46 24.84 18.08
CA THR A 158 -2.99 26.19 18.36
C THR A 158 -2.60 26.22 19.82
N ASN A 159 -1.31 26.24 20.09
CA ASN A 159 -0.75 26.55 21.38
C ASN A 159 -1.19 27.98 21.75
N GLY A 160 -2.33 28.11 22.40
CA GLY A 160 -2.75 29.30 23.10
C GLY A 160 -1.85 29.51 24.32
N LYS A 161 -0.88 30.39 24.16
CA LYS A 161 -0.10 30.99 25.23
C LYS A 161 -1.03 31.76 26.13
N LYS A 162 -1.49 31.20 27.24
CA LYS A 162 -2.13 31.96 28.31
C LYS A 162 -1.03 32.54 29.22
N SER A 163 -0.77 33.79 28.99
CA SER A 163 -0.21 34.69 29.99
C SER A 163 -1.25 34.85 31.13
N SER A 164 -0.92 34.44 32.31
CA SER A 164 -1.65 34.81 33.51
C SER A 164 -0.76 35.70 34.35
N ASP A 165 -1.08 36.99 34.27
CA ASP A 165 -0.69 38.00 35.25
C ASP A 165 -1.17 37.56 36.62
N VAL A 166 -0.27 37.57 37.59
CA VAL A 166 -0.59 37.53 39.03
C VAL A 166 -0.06 38.81 39.63
N PRO A 167 -0.90 39.59 40.36
CA PRO A 167 -0.51 40.85 40.94
C PRO A 167 0.36 40.66 42.17
N ILE A 168 1.31 41.56 42.29
CA ILE A 168 2.18 41.74 43.47
C ILE A 168 1.32 42.34 44.60
N GLU A 169 1.28 41.72 45.77
CA GLU A 169 0.86 42.36 46.99
C GLU A 169 1.94 42.26 48.05
N GLN A 170 2.34 43.44 48.51
CA GLN A 170 3.34 43.72 49.52
C GLN A 170 2.87 43.30 50.93
N ARG A 171 3.82 42.86 51.75
CA ARG A 171 3.97 43.31 53.16
C ARG A 171 5.08 42.47 53.79
N SER A 172 6.07 43.10 54.19
CA SER A 172 6.44 43.93 55.37
C SER A 172 7.09 43.09 56.48
N THR A 173 8.32 43.43 56.66
CA THR A 173 9.10 43.52 57.90
C THR A 173 8.84 42.54 59.07
N ASP A 174 9.89 41.80 59.50
CA ASP A 174 10.53 42.07 60.82
C ASP A 174 11.79 41.22 60.97
N VAL A 175 12.92 41.91 61.10
CA VAL A 175 13.85 42.02 62.28
C VAL A 175 14.59 40.74 62.69
N LEU A 176 15.90 40.86 62.50
CA LEU A 176 17.04 40.20 63.17
C LEU A 176 16.89 40.11 64.70
N PRO A 177 17.72 39.40 65.53
CA PRO A 177 19.14 39.32 65.35
C PRO A 177 19.92 38.05 65.88
N LEU A 178 21.21 38.05 65.49
CA LEU A 178 22.41 37.68 66.22
C LEU A 178 22.66 36.29 66.80
N SER A 179 23.75 35.75 66.27
CA SER A 179 24.86 34.98 66.78
C SER A 179 25.03 34.87 68.31
N PRO A 180 25.97 34.12 68.93
CA PRO A 180 27.19 33.46 68.39
C PRO A 180 27.62 32.17 69.08
N ARG A 181 28.73 31.59 68.46
CA ARG A 181 29.81 30.82 69.14
C ARG A 181 29.46 29.50 69.88
N VAL A 182 30.10 28.45 69.60
CA VAL A 182 31.53 28.09 69.80
C VAL A 182 31.94 27.06 68.77
#